data_595254797a83450b02624dce6507832b
#
_entry.id   595254797a83450b02624dce6507832b
#
_cell.length_a   1.000
_cell.length_b   1.000
_cell.length_c   1.000
_cell.angle_alpha   90.00
_cell.angle_beta   90.00
_cell.angle_gamma   90.00
#
_symmetry.space_group_name_H-M   'P 1'
#
loop_
_entity.id
_entity.type
_entity.pdbx_description
1 polymer ?
#
loop_
_entity_poly.entity_id
_entity_poly.type
_entity_poly.pdbx_seq_one_letter_code
_entity_poly.pdbx_strand_id
1 'polypeptide(L)'
;MTRAAVRERAQARRAADAAFREAFDAYMFECFAKPGFKLESEAQLAERFGVTRYKVRKAIEALNQAGVLERVKHGGSTVRSVTPEELADRADRLLSVAGLPAE
;
A
#
# COMPACT_ATOMS: atom_id res chain seq x y z
N MET A 1 -9.40 5.31 30.86
CA MET A 1 -9.66 4.35 29.77
C MET A 1 -9.56 2.92 30.31
N THR A 2 -10.54 2.10 30.03
CA THR A 2 -10.57 0.72 30.52
C THR A 2 -9.71 -0.20 29.64
N ARG A 3 -9.33 -1.37 30.19
CA ARG A 3 -8.59 -2.37 29.41
C ARG A 3 -9.41 -2.87 28.22
N ALA A 4 -10.72 -2.99 28.38
CA ALA A 4 -11.61 -3.41 27.31
C ALA A 4 -11.61 -2.40 26.16
N ALA A 5 -11.68 -1.09 26.45
CA ALA A 5 -11.65 -0.05 25.43
C ALA A 5 -10.34 -0.03 24.67
N VAL A 6 -9.20 -0.22 25.36
CA VAL A 6 -7.88 -0.30 24.71
C VAL A 6 -7.81 -1.52 23.79
N ARG A 7 -8.32 -2.65 24.24
CA ARG A 7 -8.32 -3.90 23.47
C ARG A 7 -9.18 -3.78 22.21
N GLU A 8 -10.36 -3.17 22.35
CA GLU A 8 -11.26 -2.95 21.21
C GLU A 8 -10.64 -2.05 20.16
N ARG A 9 -9.94 -0.99 20.58
CA ARG A 9 -9.25 -0.09 19.65
C ARG A 9 -8.13 -0.80 18.92
N ALA A 10 -7.37 -1.64 19.61
CA ALA A 10 -6.29 -2.40 19.00
C ALA A 10 -6.82 -3.39 17.97
N GLN A 11 -7.93 -4.07 18.27
CA GLN A 11 -8.57 -4.99 17.36
C GLN A 11 -9.12 -4.27 16.12
N ALA A 12 -9.77 -3.12 16.32
CA ALA A 12 -10.31 -2.32 15.24
C ALA A 12 -9.18 -1.82 14.33
N ARG A 13 -8.04 -1.43 14.90
CA ARG A 13 -6.88 -0.99 14.14
C ARG A 13 -6.32 -2.12 13.29
N ARG A 14 -6.17 -3.31 13.84
CA ARG A 14 -5.67 -4.48 13.10
C ARG A 14 -6.61 -4.85 11.96
N ALA A 15 -7.91 -4.82 12.21
CA ALA A 15 -8.91 -5.11 11.17
C ALA A 15 -8.85 -4.08 10.05
N ALA A 16 -8.71 -2.80 10.39
CA ALA A 16 -8.60 -1.72 9.41
C ALA A 16 -7.31 -1.86 8.58
N ASP A 17 -6.18 -2.23 9.22
CA ASP A 17 -4.91 -2.43 8.54
C ASP A 17 -4.98 -3.61 7.56
N ALA A 18 -5.61 -4.70 7.96
CA ALA A 18 -5.79 -5.86 7.10
C ALA A 18 -6.69 -5.52 5.90
N ALA A 19 -7.77 -4.81 6.13
CA ALA A 19 -8.68 -4.38 5.07
C ALA A 19 -7.98 -3.44 4.07
N PHE A 20 -7.20 -2.49 4.58
CA PHE A 20 -6.43 -1.58 3.74
C PHE A 20 -5.41 -2.36 2.90
N ARG A 21 -4.67 -3.27 3.51
CA ARG A 21 -3.68 -4.07 2.79
C ARG A 21 -4.31 -4.86 1.66
N GLU A 22 -5.42 -5.53 1.93
CA GLU A 22 -6.12 -6.33 0.94
C GLU A 22 -6.59 -5.46 -0.23
N ALA A 23 -7.22 -4.33 0.06
CA ALA A 23 -7.70 -3.40 -0.96
C ALA A 23 -6.54 -2.79 -1.75
N PHE A 24 -5.46 -2.41 -1.07
CA PHE A 24 -4.30 -1.82 -1.71
C PHE A 24 -3.57 -2.83 -2.59
N ASP A 25 -3.43 -4.07 -2.15
CA ASP A 25 -2.82 -5.13 -2.94
C ASP A 25 -3.61 -5.39 -4.23
N ALA A 26 -4.93 -5.41 -4.14
CA ALA A 26 -5.79 -5.58 -5.31
C ALA A 26 -5.61 -4.42 -6.31
N TYR A 27 -5.57 -3.20 -5.80
CA TYR A 27 -5.33 -2.00 -6.61
C TYR A 27 -3.97 -2.07 -7.29
N MET A 28 -2.93 -2.41 -6.56
CA MET A 28 -1.57 -2.51 -7.10
C MET A 28 -1.46 -3.62 -8.12
N PHE A 29 -2.14 -4.73 -7.91
CA PHE A 29 -2.14 -5.85 -8.86
C PHE A 29 -2.69 -5.41 -10.22
N GLU A 30 -3.75 -4.61 -10.22
CA GLU A 30 -4.30 -4.04 -11.45
C GLU A 30 -3.32 -3.07 -12.10
N CYS A 31 -2.65 -2.25 -11.30
CA CYS A 31 -1.66 -1.29 -11.80
C CYS A 31 -0.45 -1.99 -12.40
N PHE A 32 -0.03 -3.11 -11.81
CA PHE A 32 1.13 -3.87 -12.28
C PHE A 32 0.93 -4.46 -13.69
N ALA A 33 -0.32 -4.65 -14.08
CA ALA A 33 -0.63 -5.13 -15.43
C ALA A 33 -0.39 -4.06 -16.50
N LYS A 34 -0.12 -2.82 -16.08
CA LYS A 34 0.05 -1.68 -17.00
C LYS A 34 1.33 -0.91 -16.66
N PRO A 35 2.51 -1.40 -17.14
CA PRO A 35 3.77 -0.68 -16.91
C PRO A 35 3.67 0.78 -17.37
N GLY A 36 4.23 1.67 -16.58
CA GLY A 36 4.13 3.10 -16.85
C GLY A 36 2.84 3.74 -16.34
N PHE A 37 1.92 2.95 -15.78
CA PHE A 37 0.70 3.48 -15.21
C PHE A 37 1.03 4.39 -14.02
N LYS A 38 0.48 5.59 -14.04
CA LYS A 38 0.68 6.56 -12.96
C LYS A 38 -0.39 6.35 -11.89
N LEU A 39 0.05 6.16 -10.64
CA LEU A 39 -0.87 6.02 -9.53
C LEU A 39 -1.58 7.34 -9.24
N GLU A 40 -2.75 7.24 -8.64
CA GLU A 40 -3.45 8.39 -8.10
C GLU A 40 -2.60 9.04 -7.01
N SER A 41 -2.88 10.31 -6.69
CA SER A 41 -2.17 11.01 -5.62
C SER A 41 -2.42 10.34 -4.27
N GLU A 42 -1.52 10.60 -3.31
CA GLU A 42 -1.69 10.11 -1.93
C GLU A 42 -3.05 10.51 -1.35
N ALA A 43 -3.46 11.75 -1.60
CA ALA A 43 -4.75 12.24 -1.12
C ALA A 43 -5.92 11.48 -1.74
N GLN A 44 -5.86 11.22 -3.04
CA GLN A 44 -6.90 10.47 -3.75
C GLN A 44 -6.95 9.02 -3.27
N LEU A 45 -5.80 8.40 -3.08
CA LEU A 45 -5.72 7.02 -2.59
C LEU A 45 -6.20 6.92 -1.14
N ALA A 46 -5.87 7.90 -0.30
CA ALA A 46 -6.35 7.96 1.08
C ALA A 46 -7.87 8.02 1.11
N GLU A 47 -8.46 8.84 0.25
CA GLU A 47 -9.91 8.94 0.14
C GLU A 47 -10.54 7.64 -0.39
N ARG A 48 -9.94 7.05 -1.43
CA ARG A 48 -10.42 5.79 -2.03
C ARG A 48 -10.46 4.66 -1.01
N PHE A 49 -9.43 4.54 -0.18
CA PHE A 49 -9.31 3.44 0.79
C PHE A 49 -9.82 3.79 2.18
N GLY A 50 -10.22 5.03 2.42
CA GLY A 50 -10.73 5.45 3.73
C GLY A 50 -9.67 5.41 4.82
N VAL A 51 -8.42 5.76 4.48
CA VAL A 51 -7.28 5.76 5.40
C VAL A 51 -6.58 7.11 5.38
N THR A 52 -5.56 7.28 6.24
CA THR A 52 -4.79 8.51 6.27
C THR A 52 -3.80 8.57 5.10
N ARG A 53 -3.44 9.79 4.70
CA ARG A 53 -2.39 9.98 3.69
C ARG A 53 -1.06 9.40 4.13
N TYR A 54 -0.77 9.44 5.43
CA TYR A 54 0.43 8.85 6.01
C TYR A 54 0.49 7.34 5.72
N LYS A 55 -0.61 6.64 5.92
CA LYS A 55 -0.68 5.19 5.67
C LYS A 55 -0.42 4.87 4.21
N VAL A 56 -1.02 5.63 3.30
CA VAL A 56 -0.79 5.48 1.86
C VAL A 56 0.67 5.77 1.52
N ARG A 57 1.22 6.85 2.06
CA ARG A 57 2.61 7.25 1.81
C ARG A 57 3.59 6.16 2.23
N LYS A 58 3.38 5.56 3.40
CA LYS A 58 4.22 4.47 3.88
C LYS A 58 4.21 3.26 2.95
N ALA A 59 3.04 2.89 2.46
CA ALA A 59 2.91 1.78 1.53
C ALA A 59 3.63 2.08 0.20
N ILE A 60 3.45 3.28 -0.33
CA ILE A 60 4.10 3.70 -1.57
C ILE A 60 5.61 3.79 -1.41
N GLU A 61 6.11 4.32 -0.29
CA GLU A 61 7.54 4.39 -0.02
C GLU A 61 8.19 3.02 0.00
N ALA A 62 7.53 2.04 0.61
CA ALA A 62 8.03 0.67 0.64
C ALA A 62 8.16 0.09 -0.77
N LEU A 63 7.17 0.33 -1.62
CA LEU A 63 7.19 -0.12 -3.01
C LEU A 63 8.24 0.62 -3.84
N ASN A 64 8.44 1.92 -3.59
CA ASN A 64 9.50 2.70 -4.24
C ASN A 64 10.88 2.15 -3.88
N GLN A 65 11.11 1.84 -2.61
CA GLN A 65 12.38 1.28 -2.15
C GLN A 65 12.67 -0.07 -2.78
N ALA A 66 11.64 -0.82 -3.07
CA ALA A 66 11.77 -2.12 -3.72
C ALA A 66 12.03 -2.03 -5.20
N GLY A 67 11.86 -0.87 -5.78
CA GLY A 67 11.96 -0.71 -7.21
C GLY A 67 10.74 -1.19 -7.98
N VAL A 68 9.62 -1.40 -7.28
CA VAL A 68 8.34 -1.76 -7.91
C VAL A 68 7.67 -0.51 -8.49
N LEU A 69 7.78 0.59 -7.76
CA LEU A 69 7.32 1.90 -8.21
C LEU A 69 8.49 2.83 -8.42
N GLU A 70 8.30 3.86 -9.21
CA GLU A 70 9.30 4.87 -9.51
C GLU A 70 8.66 6.26 -9.30
N ARG A 71 9.33 7.12 -8.53
CA ARG A 71 8.86 8.49 -8.34
C ARG A 71 9.06 9.30 -9.59
N VAL A 72 8.06 10.12 -9.93
CA VAL A 72 8.17 11.04 -11.05
C VAL A 72 8.45 12.45 -10.54
N LYS A 73 9.02 13.29 -11.40
CA LYS A 73 9.57 14.59 -11.06
C LYS A 73 8.56 15.54 -10.40
N HIS A 74 7.28 15.45 -10.74
CA HIS A 74 6.26 16.38 -10.25
C HIS A 74 5.30 15.71 -9.27
N GLY A 75 5.79 14.77 -8.49
CA GLY A 75 5.00 14.04 -7.52
C GLY A 75 4.29 12.84 -8.14
N GLY A 76 3.83 11.96 -7.29
CA GLY A 76 3.21 10.72 -7.71
C GLY A 76 4.22 9.61 -7.97
N SER A 77 3.72 8.46 -8.35
CA SER A 77 4.53 7.28 -8.62
C SER A 77 3.99 6.56 -9.85
N THR A 78 4.89 5.92 -10.59
CA THR A 78 4.53 5.11 -11.76
C THR A 78 5.02 3.69 -11.56
N VAL A 79 4.35 2.74 -12.17
CA VAL A 79 4.75 1.34 -12.14
C VAL A 79 5.94 1.14 -13.07
N ARG A 80 7.01 0.53 -12.56
CA ARG A 80 8.17 0.20 -13.37
C ARG A 80 7.86 -0.97 -14.28
N SER A 81 8.57 -1.00 -15.42
CA SER A 81 8.43 -2.08 -16.39
C SER A 81 9.22 -3.31 -15.92
N VAL A 82 8.54 -4.23 -15.21
CA VAL A 82 9.09 -5.51 -14.76
C VAL A 82 8.06 -6.60 -15.03
N THR A 83 8.44 -7.86 -14.90
CA THR A 83 7.49 -8.95 -15.12
C THR A 83 6.43 -8.97 -13.99
N PRO A 84 5.20 -9.39 -14.29
CA PRO A 84 4.16 -9.47 -13.26
C PRO A 84 4.56 -10.34 -12.07
N GLU A 85 5.28 -11.43 -12.29
CA GLU A 85 5.75 -12.31 -11.22
C GLU A 85 6.75 -11.60 -10.30
N GLU A 86 7.67 -10.85 -10.88
CA GLU A 86 8.65 -10.08 -10.10
C GLU A 86 7.96 -9.01 -9.26
N LEU A 87 6.97 -8.34 -9.84
CA LEU A 87 6.22 -7.31 -9.13
C LEU A 87 5.45 -7.89 -7.95
N ALA A 88 4.74 -8.99 -8.17
CA ALA A 88 3.96 -9.63 -7.12
C ALA A 88 4.85 -10.09 -5.97
N ASP A 89 5.98 -10.72 -6.28
CA ASP A 89 6.91 -11.23 -5.28
C ASP A 89 7.55 -10.09 -4.48
N ARG A 90 8.01 -9.03 -5.15
CA ARG A 90 8.62 -7.88 -4.48
C ARG A 90 7.62 -7.12 -3.63
N ALA A 91 6.42 -6.88 -4.15
CA ALA A 91 5.39 -6.15 -3.42
C ALA A 91 4.99 -6.89 -2.15
N ASP A 92 4.80 -8.20 -2.24
CA ASP A 92 4.42 -9.02 -1.09
C ASP A 92 5.48 -8.98 0.02
N ARG A 93 6.76 -9.15 -0.35
CA ARG A 93 7.86 -9.11 0.61
C ARG A 93 7.96 -7.76 1.30
N LEU A 94 7.75 -6.68 0.57
CA LEU A 94 7.93 -5.35 1.11
C LEU A 94 6.78 -4.88 1.97
N LEU A 95 5.58 -5.22 1.62
CA LEU A 95 4.43 -4.94 2.45
C LEU A 95 4.54 -5.68 3.78
N SER A 96 5.11 -6.88 3.77
CA SER A 96 5.38 -7.63 4.99
C SER A 96 6.43 -6.93 5.85
N VAL A 97 7.54 -6.47 5.24
CA VAL A 97 8.62 -5.77 5.95
C VAL A 97 8.14 -4.43 6.49
N ALA A 98 7.24 -3.75 5.78
CA ALA A 98 6.69 -2.47 6.21
C ALA A 98 5.75 -2.59 7.41
N GLY A 99 5.50 -3.80 7.91
CA GLY A 99 4.67 -4.03 9.09
C GLY A 99 3.19 -4.15 8.78
N LEU A 100 2.83 -4.24 7.51
CA LEU A 100 1.45 -4.50 7.13
C LEU A 100 1.18 -6.00 7.28
N PRO A 101 0.00 -6.40 7.79
CA PRO A 101 -0.28 -7.81 8.05
C PRO A 101 -0.21 -8.64 6.77
N ALA A 102 0.30 -9.86 6.90
CA ALA A 102 0.45 -10.77 5.77
C ALA A 102 -0.89 -11.38 5.33
N GLU A 103 -1.90 -11.24 6.13
CA GLU A 103 -3.27 -11.66 5.81
C GLU A 103 -4.22 -11.34 6.94
#